data_c986da67a84a20c4eee6ce96055a8aa6
#
_entry.id   c986da67a84a20c4eee6ce96055a8aa6
#
_cell.length_a   1.000
_cell.length_b   1.000
_cell.length_c   1.000
_cell.angle_alpha   90.00
_cell.angle_beta   90.00
_cell.angle_gamma   90.00
#
_symmetry.space_group_name_H-M   'P 1'
#
loop_
_entity.id
_entity.type
_entity.pdbx_description
1 polymer ?
#
loop_
_entity_poly.entity_id
_entity_poly.type
_entity_poly.pdbx_seq_one_letter_code
_entity_poly.pdbx_strand_id
1 'polypeptide(L)'
;MNSKEEIIIKMILSAWQNGLQGINKTLSVLSDEDLNLEVASGKNKAAWIIGHLAAVNDTLFKILELGEKVNPTYERHFIQGDAGIEIPSVSEIRKYWEDTSTQLNKKIAELTTSDWFQKHSLVSSEDFDKEPHRNKLNVLMSRTSHLAYHSGQLVLLTKRK
;
A
#
# COMPACT_ATOMS: atom_id res chain seq x y z
N MET A 1 -28.23 -13.02 -6.49
CA MET A 1 -27.14 -13.83 -5.86
C MET A 1 -25.83 -13.30 -6.47
N ASN A 2 -24.87 -12.96 -5.64
CA ASN A 2 -23.54 -12.54 -6.13
C ASN A 2 -22.83 -13.73 -6.78
N SER A 3 -22.07 -13.48 -7.85
CA SER A 3 -21.22 -14.50 -8.46
C SER A 3 -20.10 -14.92 -7.50
N LYS A 4 -19.48 -16.09 -7.74
CA LYS A 4 -18.31 -16.53 -6.95
C LYS A 4 -17.17 -15.51 -7.04
N GLU A 5 -16.98 -14.90 -8.20
CA GLU A 5 -15.99 -13.87 -8.47
C GLU A 5 -16.24 -12.62 -7.61
N GLU A 6 -17.48 -12.13 -7.58
CA GLU A 6 -17.86 -10.99 -6.72
C GLU A 6 -17.60 -11.25 -5.23
N ILE A 7 -17.84 -12.48 -4.77
CA ILE A 7 -17.56 -12.87 -3.39
C ILE A 7 -16.06 -12.83 -3.10
N ILE A 8 -15.23 -13.39 -3.99
CA ILE A 8 -13.76 -13.39 -3.84
C ILE A 8 -13.22 -11.95 -3.85
N ILE A 9 -13.66 -11.13 -4.79
CA ILE A 9 -13.27 -9.70 -4.85
C ILE A 9 -13.64 -9.02 -3.54
N LYS A 10 -14.86 -9.19 -3.05
CA LYS A 10 -15.32 -8.58 -1.80
C LYS A 10 -14.49 -9.01 -0.60
N MET A 11 -14.08 -10.28 -0.51
CA MET A 11 -13.21 -10.77 0.55
C MET A 11 -11.85 -10.07 0.54
N ILE A 12 -11.22 -9.93 -0.63
CA ILE A 12 -9.91 -9.29 -0.78
C ILE A 12 -10.02 -7.79 -0.52
N LEU A 13 -11.04 -7.11 -1.04
CA LEU A 13 -11.29 -5.69 -0.76
C LEU A 13 -11.52 -5.43 0.73
N SER A 14 -12.27 -6.31 1.40
CA SER A 14 -12.49 -6.19 2.85
C SER A 14 -11.19 -6.36 3.63
N ALA A 15 -10.33 -7.31 3.27
CA ALA A 15 -9.03 -7.51 3.90
C ALA A 15 -8.10 -6.29 3.65
N TRP A 16 -8.09 -5.73 2.44
CA TRP A 16 -7.38 -4.50 2.10
C TRP A 16 -7.83 -3.33 2.96
N GLN A 17 -9.14 -3.08 3.05
CA GLN A 17 -9.72 -2.01 3.87
C GLN A 17 -9.36 -2.16 5.35
N ASN A 18 -9.45 -3.38 5.89
CA ASN A 18 -9.05 -3.67 7.27
C ASN A 18 -7.56 -3.37 7.50
N GLY A 19 -6.69 -3.68 6.52
CA GLY A 19 -5.27 -3.36 6.56
C GLY A 19 -5.02 -1.85 6.65
N LEU A 20 -5.67 -1.05 5.79
CA LEU A 20 -5.58 0.42 5.83
C LEU A 20 -6.10 1.00 7.15
N GLN A 21 -7.23 0.52 7.63
CA GLN A 21 -7.80 0.96 8.92
C GLN A 21 -6.87 0.62 10.08
N GLY A 22 -6.20 -0.54 10.06
CA GLY A 22 -5.20 -0.91 11.06
C GLY A 22 -4.03 0.07 11.12
N ILE A 23 -3.48 0.45 9.96
CA ILE A 23 -2.42 1.47 9.88
C ILE A 23 -2.94 2.83 10.40
N ASN A 24 -4.10 3.28 9.94
CA ASN A 24 -4.68 4.58 10.35
C ASN A 24 -4.94 4.62 11.86
N LYS A 25 -5.44 3.53 12.46
CA LYS A 25 -5.62 3.42 13.91
C LYS A 25 -4.29 3.52 14.65
N THR A 26 -3.24 2.91 14.15
CA THR A 26 -1.90 3.00 14.75
C THR A 26 -1.37 4.43 14.63
N LEU A 27 -1.51 5.07 13.46
CA LEU A 27 -1.08 6.44 13.23
C LEU A 27 -1.83 7.46 14.09
N SER A 28 -3.08 7.21 14.45
CA SER A 28 -3.88 8.13 15.29
C SER A 28 -3.41 8.21 16.74
N VAL A 29 -2.64 7.23 17.21
CA VAL A 29 -2.14 7.18 18.60
C VAL A 29 -0.64 7.44 18.71
N LEU A 30 0.08 7.51 17.59
CA LEU A 30 1.52 7.83 17.55
C LEU A 30 1.72 9.31 17.24
N SER A 31 2.52 9.98 18.08
CA SER A 31 2.98 11.35 17.81
C SER A 31 4.03 11.39 16.71
N ASP A 32 4.41 12.59 16.27
CA ASP A 32 5.47 12.76 15.29
C ASP A 32 6.84 12.38 15.86
N GLU A 33 7.05 12.57 17.18
CA GLU A 33 8.24 12.09 17.89
C GLU A 33 8.29 10.55 17.89
N ASP A 34 7.16 9.89 18.16
CA ASP A 34 7.09 8.42 18.09
C ASP A 34 7.44 7.89 16.70
N LEU A 35 6.98 8.57 15.63
CA LEU A 35 7.27 8.18 14.25
C LEU A 35 8.75 8.34 13.87
N ASN A 36 9.50 9.18 14.58
CA ASN A 36 10.95 9.31 14.41
C ASN A 36 11.76 8.18 15.12
N LEU A 37 11.10 7.33 15.91
CA LEU A 37 11.75 6.19 16.57
C LEU A 37 11.87 4.98 15.65
N GLU A 38 12.91 4.20 15.87
CA GLU A 38 13.03 2.86 15.29
C GLU A 38 11.96 1.93 15.87
N VAL A 39 11.29 1.13 15.03
CA VAL A 39 10.27 0.17 15.48
C VAL A 39 10.86 -0.92 16.40
N ALA A 40 12.13 -1.23 16.20
CA ALA A 40 12.97 -2.05 17.10
C ALA A 40 14.44 -1.65 16.88
N SER A 41 15.33 -2.00 17.79
CA SER A 41 16.77 -1.68 17.71
C SER A 41 17.36 -2.11 16.35
N GLY A 42 18.00 -1.19 15.64
CA GLY A 42 18.61 -1.40 14.33
C GLY A 42 17.61 -1.64 13.19
N LYS A 43 16.33 -1.28 13.37
CA LYS A 43 15.29 -1.37 12.34
C LYS A 43 14.89 0.02 11.85
N ASN A 44 14.10 0.06 10.79
CA ASN A 44 13.63 1.31 10.20
C ASN A 44 12.82 2.13 11.21
N LYS A 45 12.91 3.45 11.07
CA LYS A 45 12.01 4.37 11.76
C LYS A 45 10.57 4.18 11.27
N ALA A 46 9.59 4.41 12.15
CA ALA A 46 8.19 4.28 11.78
C ALA A 46 7.80 5.22 10.63
N ALA A 47 8.29 6.46 10.62
CA ALA A 47 8.06 7.39 9.51
C ALA A 47 8.53 6.81 8.17
N TRP A 48 9.71 6.18 8.14
CA TRP A 48 10.19 5.53 6.92
C TRP A 48 9.26 4.40 6.47
N ILE A 49 8.76 3.59 7.40
CA ILE A 49 7.82 2.49 7.08
C ILE A 49 6.52 3.05 6.49
N ILE A 50 5.98 4.15 7.03
CA ILE A 50 4.77 4.79 6.49
C ILE A 50 5.03 5.36 5.09
N GLY A 51 6.16 6.04 4.90
CA GLY A 51 6.56 6.54 3.58
C GLY A 51 6.73 5.41 2.56
N HIS A 52 7.35 4.29 2.97
CA HIS A 52 7.49 3.09 2.15
C HIS A 52 6.12 2.48 1.77
N LEU A 53 5.21 2.34 2.73
CA LEU A 53 3.85 1.85 2.44
C LEU A 53 3.10 2.77 1.48
N ALA A 54 3.20 4.09 1.67
CA ALA A 54 2.59 5.06 0.77
C ALA A 54 3.18 4.94 -0.64
N ALA A 55 4.51 4.89 -0.78
CA ALA A 55 5.18 4.78 -2.06
C ALA A 55 4.84 3.45 -2.78
N VAL A 56 4.80 2.34 -2.04
CA VAL A 56 4.37 1.03 -2.59
C VAL A 56 2.92 1.07 -3.05
N ASN A 57 2.02 1.70 -2.28
CA ASN A 57 0.62 1.88 -2.70
C ASN A 57 0.51 2.80 -3.92
N ASP A 58 1.34 3.85 -4.00
CA ASP A 58 1.38 4.77 -5.14
C ASP A 58 1.81 4.06 -6.44
N THR A 59 2.66 3.01 -6.36
CA THR A 59 2.98 2.21 -7.55
C THR A 59 1.76 1.50 -8.13
N LEU A 60 0.72 1.24 -7.32
CA LEU A 60 -0.48 0.54 -7.78
C LEU A 60 -1.25 1.34 -8.83
N PHE A 61 -1.15 2.66 -8.85
CA PHE A 61 -1.76 3.46 -9.93
C PHE A 61 -1.27 3.03 -11.32
N LYS A 62 0.03 2.74 -11.45
CA LYS A 62 0.60 2.25 -12.72
C LYS A 62 0.41 0.75 -12.90
N ILE A 63 0.58 -0.04 -11.85
CA ILE A 63 0.49 -1.50 -11.95
C ILE A 63 -0.93 -1.95 -12.29
N LEU A 64 -1.94 -1.33 -11.69
CA LEU A 64 -3.36 -1.62 -11.94
C LEU A 64 -3.96 -0.76 -13.06
N GLU A 65 -3.17 0.12 -13.70
CA GLU A 65 -3.60 1.02 -14.79
C GLU A 65 -4.71 1.99 -14.36
N LEU A 66 -4.61 2.55 -13.14
CA LEU A 66 -5.59 3.45 -12.53
C LEU A 66 -5.33 4.95 -12.82
N GLY A 67 -4.20 5.28 -13.42
CA GLY A 67 -3.79 6.65 -13.73
C GLY A 67 -2.38 7.00 -13.27
N GLU A 68 -2.16 8.30 -12.98
CA GLU A 68 -0.86 8.81 -12.55
C GLU A 68 -0.65 8.62 -11.04
N LYS A 69 0.62 8.49 -10.63
CA LYS A 69 1.03 8.44 -9.23
C LYS A 69 0.75 9.75 -8.52
N VAL A 70 0.49 9.69 -7.23
CA VAL A 70 0.27 10.87 -6.38
C VAL A 70 1.57 11.64 -6.17
N ASN A 71 2.67 10.95 -5.88
CA ASN A 71 4.00 11.56 -5.74
C ASN A 71 5.12 10.64 -6.24
N PRO A 72 5.45 10.68 -7.54
CA PRO A 72 6.47 9.82 -8.13
C PRO A 72 7.88 10.00 -7.51
N THR A 73 8.19 11.17 -6.96
CA THR A 73 9.50 11.48 -6.37
C THR A 73 9.79 10.60 -5.15
N TYR A 74 8.78 10.30 -4.34
CA TYR A 74 8.95 9.54 -3.11
C TYR A 74 9.24 8.05 -3.34
N GLU A 75 8.96 7.52 -4.53
CA GLU A 75 9.35 6.16 -4.90
C GLU A 75 10.88 5.99 -4.86
N ARG A 76 11.63 6.96 -5.36
CA ARG A 76 13.09 6.92 -5.35
C ARG A 76 13.64 6.83 -3.92
N HIS A 77 13.05 7.58 -3.00
CA HIS A 77 13.46 7.58 -1.60
C HIS A 77 13.04 6.30 -0.85
N PHE A 78 11.77 5.92 -0.95
CA PHE A 78 11.19 4.88 -0.08
C PHE A 78 11.22 3.46 -0.68
N ILE A 79 11.50 3.30 -1.99
CA ILE A 79 11.56 2.01 -2.66
C ILE A 79 12.99 1.74 -3.17
N GLN A 80 13.59 2.71 -3.87
CA GLN A 80 14.90 2.52 -4.49
C GLN A 80 16.06 2.79 -3.51
N GLY A 81 15.79 3.47 -2.39
CA GLY A 81 16.80 3.76 -1.37
C GLY A 81 17.83 4.80 -1.80
N ASP A 82 17.46 5.73 -2.67
CA ASP A 82 18.33 6.81 -3.14
C ASP A 82 18.65 7.78 -1.98
N ALA A 83 19.85 7.68 -1.44
CA ALA A 83 20.31 8.49 -0.32
C ALA A 83 20.53 9.98 -0.67
N GLY A 84 20.51 10.34 -1.96
CA GLY A 84 20.67 11.72 -2.44
C GLY A 84 19.41 12.57 -2.37
N ILE A 85 18.27 12.00 -1.94
CA ILE A 85 17.00 12.70 -1.84
C ILE A 85 16.75 13.11 -0.39
N GLU A 86 16.37 14.35 -0.17
CA GLU A 86 15.97 14.85 1.15
C GLU A 86 14.81 14.03 1.70
N ILE A 87 14.94 13.62 2.97
CA ILE A 87 13.89 12.85 3.66
C ILE A 87 12.74 13.80 3.97
N PRO A 88 11.50 13.50 3.51
CA PRO A 88 10.35 14.31 3.84
C PRO A 88 10.11 14.40 5.36
N SER A 89 9.56 15.51 5.82
CA SER A 89 9.10 15.64 7.20
C SER A 89 8.03 14.60 7.54
N VAL A 90 7.86 14.30 8.83
CA VAL A 90 6.81 13.38 9.29
C VAL A 90 5.42 13.84 8.84
N SER A 91 5.16 15.14 8.87
CA SER A 91 3.90 15.73 8.40
C SER A 91 3.66 15.46 6.90
N GLU A 92 4.69 15.62 6.06
CA GLU A 92 4.60 15.32 4.63
C GLU A 92 4.39 13.83 4.37
N ILE A 93 5.04 12.95 5.17
CA ILE A 93 4.86 11.50 5.08
C ILE A 93 3.42 11.10 5.46
N ARG A 94 2.85 11.67 6.54
CA ARG A 94 1.44 11.45 6.92
C ARG A 94 0.50 11.88 5.81
N LYS A 95 0.72 13.07 5.26
CA LYS A 95 -0.09 13.58 4.16
C LYS A 95 0.02 12.68 2.92
N TYR A 96 1.21 12.24 2.57
CA TYR A 96 1.42 11.33 1.43
C TYR A 96 0.69 10.00 1.62
N TRP A 97 0.74 9.43 2.83
CA TRP A 97 -0.03 8.22 3.16
C TRP A 97 -1.54 8.44 2.99
N GLU A 98 -2.07 9.54 3.54
CA GLU A 98 -3.50 9.87 3.47
C GLU A 98 -3.96 10.11 2.04
N ASP A 99 -3.25 10.95 1.29
CA ASP A 99 -3.57 11.29 -0.10
C ASP A 99 -3.55 10.04 -0.98
N THR A 100 -2.48 9.24 -0.88
CA THR A 100 -2.33 8.02 -1.68
C THR A 100 -3.40 7.00 -1.35
N SER A 101 -3.65 6.73 -0.07
CA SER A 101 -4.64 5.75 0.35
C SER A 101 -6.06 6.15 -0.05
N THR A 102 -6.41 7.44 0.07
CA THR A 102 -7.72 7.97 -0.29
C THR A 102 -7.95 7.89 -1.79
N GLN A 103 -6.99 8.37 -2.60
CA GLN A 103 -7.12 8.36 -4.04
C GLN A 103 -7.12 6.94 -4.61
N LEU A 104 -6.25 6.06 -4.09
CA LEU A 104 -6.19 4.67 -4.51
C LEU A 104 -7.51 3.93 -4.22
N ASN A 105 -8.07 4.11 -3.01
CA ASN A 105 -9.36 3.52 -2.66
C ASN A 105 -10.49 3.97 -3.59
N LYS A 106 -10.52 5.26 -3.95
CA LYS A 106 -11.49 5.79 -4.91
C LYS A 106 -11.36 5.09 -6.26
N LYS A 107 -10.12 4.95 -6.77
CA LYS A 107 -9.86 4.30 -8.05
C LYS A 107 -10.15 2.81 -8.05
N ILE A 108 -9.82 2.12 -6.99
CA ILE A 108 -10.13 0.70 -6.80
C ILE A 108 -11.65 0.46 -6.82
N ALA A 109 -12.44 1.36 -6.24
CA ALA A 109 -13.89 1.25 -6.23
C ALA A 109 -14.56 1.45 -7.60
N GLU A 110 -13.84 2.04 -8.58
CA GLU A 110 -14.31 2.20 -9.96
C GLU A 110 -14.13 0.92 -10.81
N LEU A 111 -13.31 -0.06 -10.35
CA LEU A 111 -13.04 -1.29 -11.09
C LEU A 111 -14.25 -2.24 -11.09
N THR A 112 -14.57 -2.74 -12.28
CA THR A 112 -15.61 -3.76 -12.46
C THR A 112 -15.09 -5.16 -12.09
N THR A 113 -16.00 -6.13 -11.97
CA THR A 113 -15.63 -7.54 -11.73
C THR A 113 -14.65 -8.04 -12.79
N SER A 114 -14.88 -7.74 -14.07
CA SER A 114 -14.00 -8.16 -15.15
C SER A 114 -12.62 -7.53 -15.10
N ASP A 115 -12.51 -6.24 -14.67
CA ASP A 115 -11.23 -5.54 -14.58
C ASP A 115 -10.29 -6.23 -13.58
N TRP A 116 -10.81 -6.75 -12.48
CA TRP A 116 -10.01 -7.43 -11.46
C TRP A 116 -9.28 -8.68 -11.98
N PHE A 117 -9.87 -9.36 -12.95
CA PHE A 117 -9.29 -10.56 -13.54
C PHE A 117 -8.46 -10.29 -14.80
N GLN A 118 -8.30 -9.03 -15.22
CA GLN A 118 -7.35 -8.66 -16.26
C GLN A 118 -5.91 -8.71 -15.76
N LYS A 119 -4.97 -8.90 -16.69
CA LYS A 119 -3.55 -8.81 -16.40
C LYS A 119 -3.19 -7.43 -15.83
N HIS A 120 -2.18 -7.35 -14.98
CA HIS A 120 -1.58 -6.09 -14.57
C HIS A 120 -0.42 -5.69 -15.53
N SER A 121 0.00 -4.41 -15.47
CA SER A 121 0.96 -3.85 -16.44
C SER A 121 2.35 -4.51 -16.45
N LEU A 122 2.73 -5.21 -15.36
CA LEU A 122 4.05 -5.85 -15.24
C LEU A 122 4.10 -7.29 -15.77
N VAL A 123 3.02 -7.80 -16.36
CA VAL A 123 2.98 -9.13 -16.95
C VAL A 123 2.71 -9.04 -18.45
N SER A 124 3.46 -9.80 -19.25
CA SER A 124 3.22 -9.90 -20.70
C SER A 124 1.92 -10.64 -20.98
N SER A 125 1.34 -10.46 -22.17
CA SER A 125 0.14 -11.21 -22.56
C SER A 125 0.45 -12.71 -22.66
N GLU A 126 1.63 -13.07 -23.17
CA GLU A 126 2.07 -14.47 -23.28
C GLU A 126 2.19 -15.16 -21.91
N ASP A 127 2.76 -14.46 -20.90
CA ASP A 127 2.87 -15.01 -19.56
C ASP A 127 1.50 -15.08 -18.88
N PHE A 128 0.65 -14.09 -19.11
CA PHE A 128 -0.70 -14.09 -18.56
C PHE A 128 -1.56 -15.23 -19.10
N ASP A 129 -1.44 -15.56 -20.38
CA ASP A 129 -2.14 -16.71 -20.99
C ASP A 129 -1.75 -18.04 -20.33
N LYS A 130 -0.48 -18.16 -19.89
CA LYS A 130 0.03 -19.35 -19.17
C LYS A 130 -0.34 -19.32 -17.68
N GLU A 131 -0.40 -18.12 -17.08
CA GLU A 131 -0.59 -17.91 -15.65
C GLU A 131 -1.69 -16.85 -15.36
N PRO A 132 -2.98 -17.16 -15.62
CA PRO A 132 -4.08 -16.18 -15.50
C PRO A 132 -4.30 -15.65 -14.06
N HIS A 133 -3.71 -16.30 -13.07
CA HIS A 133 -3.71 -15.81 -11.69
C HIS A 133 -2.85 -14.56 -11.48
N ARG A 134 -1.97 -14.20 -12.42
CA ARG A 134 -1.18 -12.96 -12.41
C ARG A 134 -2.02 -11.76 -12.87
N ASN A 135 -3.14 -11.57 -12.21
CA ASN A 135 -4.14 -10.53 -12.47
C ASN A 135 -4.10 -9.39 -11.44
N LYS A 136 -4.90 -8.35 -11.67
CA LYS A 136 -4.97 -7.17 -10.80
C LYS A 136 -5.40 -7.53 -9.37
N LEU A 137 -6.31 -8.50 -9.20
CA LEU A 137 -6.77 -8.93 -7.89
C LEU A 137 -5.66 -9.59 -7.06
N ASN A 138 -4.81 -10.41 -7.70
CA ASN A 138 -3.65 -11.01 -7.05
C ASN A 138 -2.63 -9.97 -6.60
N VAL A 139 -2.44 -8.89 -7.38
CA VAL A 139 -1.60 -7.76 -6.96
C VAL A 139 -2.15 -7.13 -5.68
N LEU A 140 -3.45 -6.84 -5.60
CA LEU A 140 -4.06 -6.26 -4.40
C LEU A 140 -3.96 -7.19 -3.19
N MET A 141 -4.14 -8.50 -3.38
CA MET A 141 -3.95 -9.50 -2.32
C MET A 141 -2.52 -9.49 -1.78
N SER A 142 -1.52 -9.43 -2.65
CA SER A 142 -0.11 -9.31 -2.26
C SER A 142 0.15 -8.02 -1.47
N ARG A 143 -0.43 -6.89 -1.87
CA ARG A 143 -0.30 -5.61 -1.16
C ARG A 143 -1.01 -5.63 0.20
N THR A 144 -2.12 -6.35 0.31
CA THR A 144 -2.79 -6.56 1.60
C THR A 144 -1.88 -7.29 2.60
N SER A 145 -1.19 -8.33 2.16
CA SER A 145 -0.21 -9.05 2.98
C SER A 145 0.96 -8.16 3.41
N HIS A 146 1.43 -7.30 2.51
CA HIS A 146 2.49 -6.32 2.78
C HIS A 146 2.06 -5.27 3.81
N LEU A 147 0.82 -4.77 3.74
CA LEU A 147 0.25 -3.89 4.77
C LEU A 147 0.23 -4.58 6.14
N ALA A 148 -0.22 -5.84 6.20
CA ALA A 148 -0.29 -6.58 7.45
C ALA A 148 1.09 -6.78 8.08
N TYR A 149 2.12 -7.09 7.27
CA TYR A 149 3.50 -7.22 7.72
C TYR A 149 4.00 -5.93 8.41
N HIS A 150 3.85 -4.79 7.76
CA HIS A 150 4.30 -3.52 8.30
C HIS A 150 3.42 -2.98 9.43
N SER A 151 2.13 -3.29 9.42
CA SER A 151 1.24 -2.99 10.55
C SER A 151 1.73 -3.66 11.84
N GLY A 152 2.16 -4.92 11.76
CA GLY A 152 2.77 -5.64 12.88
C GLY A 152 4.03 -4.96 13.43
N GLN A 153 4.85 -4.36 12.57
CA GLN A 153 6.04 -3.60 12.99
C GLN A 153 5.66 -2.30 13.72
N LEU A 154 4.71 -1.53 13.17
CA LEU A 154 4.29 -0.24 13.74
C LEU A 154 3.64 -0.40 15.13
N VAL A 155 2.87 -1.46 15.35
CA VAL A 155 2.23 -1.76 16.65
C VAL A 155 3.25 -1.91 17.79
N LEU A 156 4.50 -2.27 17.51
CA LEU A 156 5.55 -2.37 18.54
C LEU A 156 5.79 -1.03 19.25
N LEU A 157 5.58 0.11 18.58
CA LEU A 157 5.72 1.42 19.20
C LEU A 157 4.56 1.76 20.14
N THR A 158 3.34 1.30 19.85
CA THR A 158 2.17 1.57 20.71
C THR A 158 2.27 0.86 22.07
N LYS A 159 3.05 -0.21 22.17
CA LYS A 159 3.24 -0.97 23.42
C LYS A 159 4.34 -0.38 24.32
N ARG A 160 5.05 0.64 23.87
CA ARG A 160 6.08 1.32 24.67
C ARG A 160 5.51 2.46 25.53
N LYS A 161 4.21 2.72 25.38
CA LYS A 161 3.43 3.66 26.20
C LYS A 161 2.65 2.86 27.25
#